data_4512c075df7cf4856071944696106138
#
_entry.id   4512c075df7cf4856071944696106138
#
_cell.length_a   1.000
_cell.length_b   1.000
_cell.length_c   1.000
_cell.angle_alpha   90.00
_cell.angle_beta   90.00
_cell.angle_gamma   90.00
#
_symmetry.space_group_name_H-M   'P 1'
#
loop_
_entity.id
_entity.type
_entity.pdbx_description
1 polymer ?
#
loop_
_entity_poly.entity_id
_entity_poly.type
_entity_poly.pdbx_seq_one_letter_code
_entity_poly.pdbx_strand_id
1 'polypeptide(L)'
;AKLPIAHIPKVLYHWRCYEGSTSENPESKRYAYEAGKRAVEDFLKAREYQADVVHTCHLGFFRVNYQPDLLSNRPDTAVVGGKLIDRHNRVVGGIYNENREPLYLGLHKEYSGYMHRASCQQEAYAVDVRCMICSGEAQTVWEELTGLPYVVQPHTGFFLYQDVLK
;
A
#
# COMPACT_ATOMS: atom_id res chain seq x y z
N ALA A 1 8.26 -1.39 29.77
CA ALA A 1 9.42 -0.49 29.76
C ALA A 1 9.90 -0.34 28.32
N LYS A 2 9.97 0.89 27.77
CA LYS A 2 10.59 1.16 26.47
C LYS A 2 12.11 1.14 26.69
N LEU A 3 12.78 0.13 26.16
CA LEU A 3 14.23 0.11 26.15
C LEU A 3 14.76 1.14 25.15
N PRO A 4 15.88 1.82 25.44
CA PRO A 4 16.49 2.75 24.50
C PRO A 4 17.01 1.99 23.28
N ILE A 5 16.71 2.51 22.08
CA ILE A 5 17.23 1.97 20.82
C ILE A 5 18.43 2.85 20.42
N ALA A 6 19.60 2.21 20.20
CA ALA A 6 20.79 2.89 19.71
C ALA A 6 21.01 2.54 18.23
N HIS A 7 21.23 3.54 17.39
CA HIS A 7 21.62 3.36 15.99
C HIS A 7 23.15 3.39 15.88
N ILE A 8 23.74 2.36 15.27
CA ILE A 8 25.18 2.31 14.98
C ILE A 8 25.35 2.58 13.47
N PRO A 9 25.81 3.77 13.04
CA PRO A 9 25.93 4.13 11.63
C PRO A 9 27.20 3.53 10.99
N LYS A 10 27.31 2.21 11.05
CA LYS A 10 28.43 1.45 10.49
C LYS A 10 27.92 0.18 9.84
N VAL A 11 28.59 -0.27 8.77
CA VAL A 11 28.37 -1.58 8.19
C VAL A 11 29.06 -2.61 9.09
N LEU A 12 28.27 -3.35 9.87
CA LEU A 12 28.77 -4.35 10.82
C LEU A 12 28.59 -5.79 10.33
N TYR A 13 27.85 -5.98 9.24
CA TYR A 13 27.53 -7.28 8.70
C TYR A 13 27.63 -7.26 7.17
N HIS A 14 28.28 -8.30 6.60
CA HIS A 14 28.34 -8.54 5.16
C HIS A 14 27.60 -9.83 4.83
N TRP A 15 26.57 -9.74 3.99
CA TRP A 15 25.85 -10.91 3.51
C TRP A 15 26.65 -11.58 2.39
N ARG A 16 27.04 -12.82 2.59
CA ARG A 16 27.72 -13.60 1.55
C ARG A 16 26.70 -14.09 0.52
N CYS A 17 26.87 -13.69 -0.73
CA CYS A 17 26.14 -14.27 -1.86
C CYS A 17 26.92 -15.45 -2.40
N TYR A 18 26.26 -16.55 -2.66
CA TYR A 18 26.82 -17.75 -3.32
C TYR A 18 25.70 -18.42 -4.13
N GLU A 19 26.07 -19.25 -5.11
CA GLU A 19 25.16 -20.00 -5.95
C GLU A 19 24.18 -20.83 -5.09
N GLY A 20 22.87 -20.66 -5.33
CA GLY A 20 21.80 -21.24 -4.50
C GLY A 20 21.40 -20.42 -3.26
N SER A 21 22.03 -19.27 -3.02
CA SER A 21 21.58 -18.30 -2.02
C SER A 21 20.27 -17.62 -2.46
N THR A 22 19.38 -17.34 -1.50
CA THR A 22 18.14 -16.57 -1.77
C THR A 22 18.38 -15.16 -2.28
N SER A 23 19.54 -14.58 -2.06
CA SER A 23 19.94 -13.29 -2.60
C SER A 23 20.24 -13.35 -4.10
N GLU A 24 20.64 -14.52 -4.60
CA GLU A 24 20.97 -14.74 -6.01
C GLU A 24 19.80 -15.39 -6.77
N ASN A 25 19.09 -16.32 -6.13
CA ASN A 25 17.91 -16.96 -6.70
C ASN A 25 16.74 -16.95 -5.70
N PRO A 26 15.91 -15.89 -5.70
CA PRO A 26 14.73 -15.80 -4.84
C PRO A 26 13.73 -16.95 -5.02
N GLU A 27 13.65 -17.54 -6.22
CA GLU A 27 12.74 -18.66 -6.52
C GLU A 27 13.13 -19.96 -5.83
N SER A 28 14.39 -20.11 -5.41
CA SER A 28 14.87 -21.32 -4.72
C SER A 28 14.12 -21.61 -3.41
N LYS A 29 13.41 -20.63 -2.86
CA LYS A 29 12.63 -20.72 -1.61
C LYS A 29 11.18 -20.32 -1.77
N ARG A 30 10.50 -20.78 -2.81
CA ARG A 30 9.07 -20.51 -3.03
C ARG A 30 8.21 -20.85 -1.81
N TYR A 31 8.58 -21.88 -1.04
CA TYR A 31 7.87 -22.23 0.19
C TYR A 31 7.78 -21.07 1.21
N ALA A 32 8.78 -20.19 1.24
CA ALA A 32 8.76 -19.03 2.14
C ALA A 32 7.73 -17.99 1.71
N TYR A 33 7.56 -17.80 0.40
CA TYR A 33 6.52 -16.89 -0.15
C TYR A 33 5.12 -17.48 0.06
N GLU A 34 4.94 -18.78 -0.12
CA GLU A 34 3.68 -19.46 0.20
C GLU A 34 3.35 -19.38 1.70
N ALA A 35 4.37 -19.50 2.56
CA ALA A 35 4.19 -19.33 4.00
C ALA A 35 3.80 -17.88 4.35
N GLY A 36 4.41 -16.89 3.69
CA GLY A 36 4.04 -15.48 3.83
C GLY A 36 2.60 -15.21 3.40
N LYS A 37 2.17 -15.77 2.27
CA LYS A 37 0.78 -15.68 1.80
C LYS A 37 -0.19 -16.23 2.85
N ARG A 38 0.06 -17.47 3.33
CA ARG A 38 -0.78 -18.07 4.38
C ARG A 38 -0.85 -17.24 5.65
N ALA A 39 0.26 -16.62 6.06
CA ALA A 39 0.27 -15.76 7.24
C ALA A 39 -0.65 -14.53 7.07
N VAL A 40 -0.73 -13.95 5.87
CA VAL A 40 -1.66 -12.87 5.56
C VAL A 40 -3.11 -13.38 5.55
N GLU A 41 -3.36 -14.55 4.94
CA GLU A 41 -4.69 -15.19 4.95
C GLU A 41 -5.19 -15.47 6.37
N ASP A 42 -4.33 -16.02 7.23
CA ASP A 42 -4.65 -16.32 8.63
C ASP A 42 -4.95 -15.02 9.42
N PHE A 43 -4.19 -13.97 9.17
CA PHE A 43 -4.42 -12.65 9.78
C PHE A 43 -5.79 -12.07 9.38
N LEU A 44 -6.14 -12.12 8.09
CA LEU A 44 -7.42 -11.63 7.59
C LEU A 44 -8.59 -12.45 8.17
N LYS A 45 -8.44 -13.78 8.19
CA LYS A 45 -9.42 -14.70 8.78
C LYS A 45 -9.62 -14.46 10.27
N ALA A 46 -8.55 -14.24 11.03
CA ALA A 46 -8.64 -13.95 12.46
C ALA A 46 -9.35 -12.63 12.77
N ARG A 47 -9.44 -11.73 11.80
CA ARG A 47 -10.17 -10.46 11.88
C ARG A 47 -11.53 -10.49 11.18
N GLU A 48 -11.96 -11.68 10.72
CA GLU A 48 -13.22 -11.89 10.02
C GLU A 48 -13.36 -11.08 8.72
N TYR A 49 -12.23 -10.64 8.13
CA TYR A 49 -12.24 -9.94 6.85
C TYR A 49 -12.51 -10.90 5.70
N GLN A 50 -13.49 -10.55 4.86
CA GLN A 50 -13.78 -11.30 3.64
C GLN A 50 -12.83 -10.82 2.53
N ALA A 51 -11.77 -11.57 2.26
CA ALA A 51 -10.77 -11.18 1.29
C ALA A 51 -9.98 -12.38 0.75
N ASP A 52 -9.52 -12.27 -0.50
CA ASP A 52 -8.62 -13.20 -1.16
C ASP A 52 -7.21 -12.60 -1.21
N VAL A 53 -6.20 -13.43 -0.94
CA VAL A 53 -4.79 -13.03 -1.05
C VAL A 53 -4.18 -13.64 -2.30
N VAL A 54 -3.62 -12.81 -3.16
CA VAL A 54 -2.96 -13.26 -4.38
C VAL A 54 -1.52 -12.78 -4.45
N HIS A 55 -0.66 -13.57 -5.09
CA HIS A 55 0.70 -13.13 -5.39
C HIS A 55 0.69 -11.98 -6.40
N THR A 56 1.59 -11.03 -6.23
CA THR A 56 1.88 -10.03 -7.26
C THR A 56 2.97 -10.56 -8.22
N CYS A 57 3.34 -9.77 -9.23
CA CYS A 57 4.50 -10.08 -10.06
C CYS A 57 5.84 -9.96 -9.31
N HIS A 58 5.83 -9.44 -8.09
CA HIS A 58 7.00 -9.31 -7.23
C HIS A 58 6.96 -10.35 -6.12
N LEU A 59 7.97 -11.19 -6.02
CA LEU A 59 8.04 -12.24 -5.00
C LEU A 59 8.03 -11.66 -3.59
N GLY A 60 7.20 -12.23 -2.72
CA GLY A 60 7.04 -11.78 -1.33
C GLY A 60 6.10 -10.59 -1.14
N PHE A 61 5.49 -10.08 -2.22
CA PHE A 61 4.45 -9.06 -2.17
C PHE A 61 3.12 -9.64 -2.56
N PHE A 62 2.09 -9.33 -1.77
CA PHE A 62 0.75 -9.88 -1.93
C PHE A 62 -0.25 -8.76 -2.16
N ARG A 63 -1.30 -9.06 -2.92
CA ARG A 63 -2.48 -8.20 -3.03
C ARG A 63 -3.62 -8.83 -2.25
N VAL A 64 -4.32 -8.00 -1.48
CA VAL A 64 -5.53 -8.38 -0.75
C VAL A 64 -6.73 -7.82 -1.51
N ASN A 65 -7.60 -8.70 -1.99
CA ASN A 65 -8.83 -8.35 -2.68
C ASN A 65 -10.00 -8.55 -1.73
N TYR A 66 -10.54 -7.47 -1.17
CA TYR A 66 -11.68 -7.51 -0.26
C TYR A 66 -13.00 -7.76 -0.99
N GLN A 67 -13.92 -8.51 -0.38
CA GLN A 67 -15.19 -8.93 -0.94
C GLN A 67 -16.36 -8.43 -0.06
N PRO A 68 -17.39 -7.73 -0.57
CA PRO A 68 -17.53 -7.28 -1.95
C PRO A 68 -16.60 -6.11 -2.31
N ASP A 69 -16.15 -5.35 -1.34
CA ASP A 69 -15.25 -4.22 -1.49
C ASP A 69 -14.48 -3.94 -0.19
N LEU A 70 -13.51 -3.04 -0.25
CA LEU A 70 -12.63 -2.74 0.87
C LEU A 70 -13.36 -1.99 1.98
N LEU A 71 -14.17 -1.00 1.67
CA LEU A 71 -14.87 -0.18 2.68
C LEU A 71 -15.84 -1.00 3.52
N SER A 72 -16.51 -1.98 2.91
CA SER A 72 -17.42 -2.89 3.61
C SER A 72 -16.71 -3.80 4.60
N ASN A 73 -15.45 -4.16 4.32
CA ASN A 73 -14.66 -5.07 5.17
C ASN A 73 -13.75 -4.36 6.17
N ARG A 74 -13.37 -3.13 5.88
CA ARG A 74 -12.44 -2.35 6.68
C ARG A 74 -13.13 -1.08 7.20
N PRO A 75 -13.91 -1.18 8.29
CA PRO A 75 -14.62 -0.02 8.87
C PRO A 75 -13.67 1.06 9.39
N ASP A 76 -12.40 0.71 9.59
CA ASP A 76 -11.31 1.63 9.93
C ASP A 76 -10.81 2.43 8.71
N THR A 77 -11.31 2.15 7.51
CA THR A 77 -10.94 2.86 6.27
C THR A 77 -11.99 3.90 5.92
N ALA A 78 -11.61 5.16 5.92
CA ALA A 78 -12.51 6.26 5.58
C ALA A 78 -12.62 6.50 4.07
N VAL A 79 -11.49 6.39 3.37
CA VAL A 79 -11.38 6.72 1.94
C VAL A 79 -10.45 5.73 1.23
N VAL A 80 -10.80 5.35 0.01
CA VAL A 80 -9.97 4.57 -0.89
C VAL A 80 -9.67 5.39 -2.12
N GLY A 81 -8.40 5.65 -2.40
CA GLY A 81 -7.96 6.40 -3.58
C GLY A 81 -7.31 5.51 -4.64
N GLY A 82 -7.32 5.99 -5.88
CA GLY A 82 -6.67 5.34 -7.00
C GLY A 82 -5.49 6.14 -7.57
N LYS A 83 -4.60 5.46 -8.27
CA LYS A 83 -3.51 6.08 -9.02
C LYS A 83 -4.04 6.73 -10.29
N LEU A 84 -3.80 8.02 -10.46
CA LEU A 84 -4.15 8.77 -11.66
C LEU A 84 -2.98 8.77 -12.64
N ILE A 85 -3.26 8.42 -13.87
CA ILE A 85 -2.28 8.24 -14.93
C ILE A 85 -2.71 9.07 -16.15
N ASP A 86 -1.77 9.80 -16.73
CA ASP A 86 -1.99 10.55 -17.96
C ASP A 86 -1.86 9.69 -19.23
N ARG A 87 -2.15 10.29 -20.38
CA ARG A 87 -2.01 9.66 -21.71
C ARG A 87 -0.58 9.19 -22.04
N HIS A 88 0.42 9.65 -21.32
CA HIS A 88 1.83 9.26 -21.50
C HIS A 88 2.27 8.19 -20.48
N ASN A 89 1.33 7.56 -19.81
CA ASN A 89 1.57 6.57 -18.76
C ASN A 89 2.38 7.12 -17.56
N ARG A 90 2.21 8.41 -17.23
CA ARG A 90 2.84 9.02 -16.07
C ARG A 90 1.84 9.27 -14.95
N VAL A 91 2.28 9.09 -13.73
CA VAL A 91 1.48 9.36 -12.54
C VAL A 91 1.25 10.87 -12.42
N VAL A 92 -0.02 11.28 -12.37
CA VAL A 92 -0.46 12.67 -12.23
C VAL A 92 -1.25 12.94 -10.95
N GLY A 93 -1.39 11.93 -10.10
CA GLY A 93 -2.04 12.00 -8.80
C GLY A 93 -2.20 10.63 -8.17
N GLY A 94 -2.70 10.58 -6.95
CA GLY A 94 -2.93 9.34 -6.22
C GLY A 94 -2.87 9.56 -4.72
N ILE A 95 -1.70 9.46 -4.12
CA ILE A 95 -1.48 9.56 -2.69
C ILE A 95 -0.51 10.68 -2.32
N TYR A 96 -0.65 11.16 -1.08
CA TYR A 96 0.15 12.24 -0.52
C TYR A 96 0.81 11.79 0.80
N ASN A 97 1.97 12.36 1.10
CA ASN A 97 2.66 12.16 2.36
C ASN A 97 2.13 13.10 3.46
N GLU A 98 2.69 13.00 4.66
CA GLU A 98 2.35 13.84 5.83
C GLU A 98 2.58 15.34 5.59
N ASN A 99 3.52 15.69 4.71
CA ASN A 99 3.80 17.07 4.31
C ASN A 99 2.84 17.58 3.23
N ARG A 100 1.84 16.77 2.82
CA ARG A 100 0.88 17.08 1.76
C ARG A 100 1.51 17.18 0.37
N GLU A 101 2.63 16.50 0.17
CA GLU A 101 3.31 16.43 -1.12
C GLU A 101 2.83 15.17 -1.87
N PRO A 102 2.51 15.29 -3.18
CA PRO A 102 2.11 14.14 -3.97
C PRO A 102 3.27 13.16 -4.14
N LEU A 103 3.03 11.88 -3.85
CA LEU A 103 4.01 10.82 -4.04
C LEU A 103 3.98 10.30 -5.49
N TYR A 104 5.16 9.92 -5.99
CA TYR A 104 5.34 9.26 -7.30
C TYR A 104 4.97 10.10 -8.52
N LEU A 105 4.69 11.40 -8.37
CA LEU A 105 4.30 12.30 -9.44
C LEU A 105 5.34 12.31 -10.57
N GLY A 106 4.88 12.22 -11.82
CA GLY A 106 5.70 12.22 -13.02
C GLY A 106 6.43 10.91 -13.34
N LEU A 107 6.39 9.91 -12.43
CA LEU A 107 6.98 8.59 -12.67
C LEU A 107 6.12 7.78 -13.66
N HIS A 108 6.74 6.89 -14.41
CA HIS A 108 6.02 5.97 -15.28
C HIS A 108 5.14 5.02 -14.44
N LYS A 109 3.95 4.69 -14.93
CA LYS A 109 2.98 3.86 -14.19
C LYS A 109 3.52 2.52 -13.72
N GLU A 110 4.46 1.93 -14.47
CA GLU A 110 5.09 0.64 -14.17
C GLU A 110 6.30 0.75 -13.22
N TYR A 111 6.72 1.98 -12.91
CA TYR A 111 7.79 2.16 -11.94
C TYR A 111 7.29 1.79 -10.54
N SER A 112 7.84 0.73 -10.00
CA SER A 112 7.40 0.17 -8.71
C SER A 112 7.94 0.92 -7.48
N GLY A 113 9.00 1.72 -7.64
CA GLY A 113 9.63 2.43 -6.53
C GLY A 113 10.41 1.54 -5.57
N TYR A 114 10.96 2.15 -4.53
CA TYR A 114 11.63 1.40 -3.45
C TYR A 114 10.65 0.46 -2.77
N MET A 115 11.04 -0.81 -2.61
CA MET A 115 10.21 -1.86 -2.02
C MET A 115 8.81 -1.95 -2.67
N HIS A 116 8.72 -1.68 -3.97
CA HIS A 116 7.49 -1.72 -4.77
C HIS A 116 6.35 -0.80 -4.27
N ARG A 117 6.66 0.18 -3.44
CA ARG A 117 5.65 1.06 -2.82
C ARG A 117 4.86 1.90 -3.80
N ALA A 118 5.38 2.16 -5.00
CA ALA A 118 4.65 2.89 -6.04
C ALA A 118 3.59 2.04 -6.77
N SER A 119 3.58 0.71 -6.56
CA SER A 119 2.65 -0.22 -7.21
C SER A 119 1.85 -1.08 -6.23
N CYS A 120 2.26 -1.14 -4.97
CA CYS A 120 1.55 -1.91 -3.96
C CYS A 120 0.41 -1.11 -3.31
N GLN A 121 -0.63 -1.84 -2.95
CA GLN A 121 -1.68 -1.36 -2.05
C GLN A 121 -1.06 -1.00 -0.70
N GLN A 122 -1.34 0.20 -0.18
CA GLN A 122 -0.73 0.70 1.05
C GLN A 122 -1.60 1.74 1.73
N GLU A 123 -1.34 1.95 2.99
CA GLU A 123 -1.89 3.08 3.74
C GLU A 123 -1.23 4.38 3.27
N ALA A 124 -2.01 5.45 3.20
CA ALA A 124 -1.55 6.77 2.81
C ALA A 124 -2.12 7.85 3.73
N TYR A 125 -1.41 8.94 3.87
CA TYR A 125 -1.86 10.08 4.68
C TYR A 125 -3.08 10.76 4.06
N ALA A 126 -3.08 10.93 2.74
CA ALA A 126 -4.19 11.48 1.99
C ALA A 126 -4.24 10.92 0.57
N VAL A 127 -5.41 11.01 -0.05
CA VAL A 127 -5.67 10.57 -1.43
C VAL A 127 -6.21 11.71 -2.29
N ASP A 128 -6.00 11.59 -3.60
CA ASP A 128 -6.45 12.56 -4.59
C ASP A 128 -7.97 12.48 -4.78
N VAL A 129 -8.65 13.61 -4.65
CA VAL A 129 -10.10 13.70 -4.76
C VAL A 129 -10.65 13.33 -6.13
N ARG A 130 -9.83 13.41 -7.18
CA ARG A 130 -10.22 13.08 -8.55
C ARG A 130 -10.49 11.59 -8.76
N CYS A 131 -9.96 10.72 -7.90
CA CYS A 131 -10.17 9.28 -7.95
C CYS A 131 -10.24 8.71 -6.54
N MET A 132 -11.40 8.79 -5.91
CA MET A 132 -11.61 8.26 -4.56
C MET A 132 -13.02 7.73 -4.37
N ILE A 133 -13.15 6.83 -3.40
CA ILE A 133 -14.43 6.36 -2.85
C ILE A 133 -14.38 6.60 -1.35
N CYS A 134 -15.40 7.24 -0.79
CA CYS A 134 -15.51 7.55 0.64
C CYS A 134 -16.53 6.64 1.32
N SER A 135 -16.31 6.31 2.59
CA SER A 135 -17.36 5.84 3.47
C SER A 135 -18.39 6.95 3.73
N GLY A 136 -19.62 6.60 4.16
CA GLY A 136 -20.68 7.60 4.40
C GLY A 136 -20.28 8.67 5.43
N GLU A 137 -19.53 8.30 6.47
CA GLU A 137 -19.02 9.23 7.49
C GLU A 137 -17.94 10.17 6.93
N ALA A 138 -17.05 9.63 6.09
CA ALA A 138 -15.99 10.43 5.46
C ALA A 138 -16.53 11.41 4.43
N GLN A 139 -17.65 11.11 3.80
CA GLN A 139 -18.29 12.02 2.84
C GLN A 139 -18.71 13.34 3.49
N THR A 140 -19.26 13.31 4.69
CA THR A 140 -19.65 14.52 5.43
C THR A 140 -18.45 15.43 5.67
N VAL A 141 -17.33 14.83 6.08
CA VAL A 141 -16.09 15.59 6.34
C VAL A 141 -15.51 16.15 5.05
N TRP A 142 -15.61 15.40 3.93
CA TRP A 142 -15.11 15.88 2.65
C TRP A 142 -15.90 17.07 2.11
N GLU A 143 -17.22 17.10 2.32
CA GLU A 143 -18.07 18.22 1.93
C GLU A 143 -17.67 19.52 2.64
N GLU A 144 -17.16 19.44 3.88
CA GLU A 144 -16.61 20.59 4.61
C GLU A 144 -15.23 21.04 4.08
N LEU A 145 -14.49 20.15 3.40
CA LEU A 145 -13.13 20.37 2.88
C LEU A 145 -13.12 20.69 1.38
N THR A 146 -14.26 21.05 0.79
CA THR A 146 -14.37 21.34 -0.64
C THR A 146 -13.37 22.40 -1.10
N GLY A 147 -12.62 22.08 -2.16
CA GLY A 147 -11.58 22.95 -2.73
C GLY A 147 -10.15 22.46 -2.53
N LEU A 148 -9.93 21.45 -1.71
CA LEU A 148 -8.62 20.79 -1.60
C LEU A 148 -8.45 19.71 -2.70
N PRO A 149 -7.26 19.58 -3.29
CA PRO A 149 -6.98 18.54 -4.27
C PRO A 149 -6.86 17.13 -3.66
N TYR A 150 -6.96 17.00 -2.33
CA TYR A 150 -6.84 15.76 -1.58
C TYR A 150 -7.73 15.79 -0.34
N VAL A 151 -8.10 14.62 0.15
CA VAL A 151 -8.78 14.42 1.43
C VAL A 151 -7.79 13.89 2.44
N VAL A 152 -7.68 14.58 3.57
CA VAL A 152 -6.94 14.17 4.75
C VAL A 152 -7.92 13.50 5.71
N GLN A 153 -7.53 12.41 6.30
CA GLN A 153 -8.36 11.76 7.28
C GLN A 153 -8.41 12.56 8.60
N PRO A 154 -9.60 12.86 9.12
CA PRO A 154 -9.73 13.63 10.36
C PRO A 154 -9.42 12.82 11.62
N HIS A 155 -9.58 11.49 11.62
CA HIS A 155 -9.38 10.63 12.80
C HIS A 155 -8.94 9.22 12.41
N THR A 156 -7.91 8.71 13.04
CA THR A 156 -7.46 7.31 13.21
C THR A 156 -7.86 6.22 12.21
N GLY A 157 -8.13 6.49 10.98
CA GLY A 157 -8.34 5.48 9.96
C GLY A 157 -7.17 5.46 8.98
N PHE A 158 -7.13 4.48 8.13
CA PHE A 158 -6.07 4.31 7.16
C PHE A 158 -6.57 4.65 5.76
N PHE A 159 -5.80 5.44 5.02
CA PHE A 159 -6.03 5.59 3.59
C PHE A 159 -5.38 4.41 2.89
N LEU A 160 -6.15 3.70 2.10
CA LEU A 160 -5.63 2.62 1.28
C LEU A 160 -5.55 3.07 -0.17
N TYR A 161 -4.39 2.83 -0.74
CA TYR A 161 -4.17 3.04 -2.14
C TYR A 161 -4.48 1.76 -2.92
N GLN A 162 -5.40 1.82 -3.85
CA GLN A 162 -5.71 0.72 -4.76
C GLN A 162 -5.51 1.19 -6.19
N ASP A 163 -4.83 0.39 -7.01
CA ASP A 163 -4.75 0.60 -8.44
C ASP A 163 -6.10 0.22 -9.06
N VAL A 164 -6.94 1.21 -9.34
CA VAL A 164 -8.33 1.01 -9.81
C VAL A 164 -8.40 0.87 -11.32
N LEU A 165 -7.30 1.14 -12.04
CA LEU A 165 -7.28 1.10 -13.49
C LEU A 165 -6.57 -0.18 -13.98
N LYS A 166 -7.37 -1.20 -14.18
CA LYS A 166 -7.15 -2.23 -15.19
C LYS A 166 -8.27 -2.20 -16.19
#